data_0ba353abe005909266aba5783a1d3013
#
_entry.id   0ba353abe005909266aba5783a1d3013
#
_cell.length_a   1.000
_cell.length_b   1.000
_cell.length_c   1.000
_cell.angle_alpha   90.00
_cell.angle_beta   90.00
_cell.angle_gamma   90.00
#
_symmetry.space_group_name_H-M   'P 1'
#
loop_
_entity.id
_entity.type
_entity.pdbx_description
1 polymer ?
#
loop_
_entity_poly.entity_id
_entity_poly.type
_entity_poly.pdbx_seq_one_letter_code
_entity_poly.pdbx_strand_id
1 'polypeptide(L)'
;PVIARQHLVLIGAVRDPDVVRWAAERPADADDVYRQAAALRAIEERRRTVARLMAAGATVVDAAPGRLAPALADAYLDVKAAGRL
;
A
#
# COMPACT_ATOMS: atom_id res chain seq x y z
N PRO A 1 -22.48 -5.65 -15.53
CA PRO A 1 -23.50 -6.36 -14.79
C PRO A 1 -23.47 -6.09 -13.31
N VAL A 2 -24.61 -6.18 -12.72
CA VAL A 2 -24.81 -5.90 -11.31
C VAL A 2 -23.97 -6.84 -10.43
N ILE A 3 -23.80 -8.08 -10.85
CA ILE A 3 -23.04 -9.07 -10.07
C ILE A 3 -21.60 -8.63 -9.85
N ALA A 4 -20.95 -8.09 -10.85
CA ALA A 4 -19.56 -7.64 -10.72
C ALA A 4 -19.40 -6.51 -9.70
N ARG A 5 -20.42 -5.70 -9.51
CA ARG A 5 -20.38 -4.58 -8.56
C ARG A 5 -20.51 -5.02 -7.11
N GLN A 6 -20.92 -6.27 -6.87
CA GLN A 6 -21.10 -6.79 -5.54
C GLN A 6 -19.85 -7.46 -5.00
N HIS A 7 -18.82 -7.57 -5.81
CA HIS A 7 -17.57 -8.15 -5.37
C HIS A 7 -16.75 -7.11 -4.61
N LEU A 8 -16.31 -7.50 -3.43
CA LEU A 8 -15.38 -6.71 -2.65
C LEU A 8 -13.97 -7.20 -2.94
N VAL A 9 -13.08 -6.28 -3.28
CA VAL A 9 -11.67 -6.58 -3.48
C VAL A 9 -10.87 -5.90 -2.39
N LEU A 10 -10.23 -6.68 -1.53
CA LEU A 10 -9.29 -6.21 -0.53
C LEU A 10 -7.89 -6.55 -0.98
N ILE A 11 -7.02 -5.56 -1.03
CA ILE A 11 -5.63 -5.74 -1.43
C ILE A 11 -4.74 -5.32 -0.29
N GLY A 12 -3.92 -6.26 0.17
CA GLY A 12 -2.91 -5.98 1.19
C GLY A 12 -1.62 -5.51 0.55
N ALA A 13 -1.05 -4.45 1.07
CA ALA A 13 0.23 -3.93 0.63
C ALA A 13 1.15 -3.75 1.82
N VAL A 14 2.34 -4.35 1.74
CA VAL A 14 3.34 -4.26 2.80
C VAL A 14 4.38 -3.22 2.42
N ARG A 15 4.65 -2.29 3.33
CA ARG A 15 5.70 -1.29 3.15
C ARG A 15 7.06 -1.92 3.41
N ASP A 16 8.02 -1.59 2.55
CA ASP A 16 9.41 -1.99 2.77
C ASP A 16 10.07 -0.97 3.71
N PRO A 17 10.44 -1.35 4.94
CA PRO A 17 11.02 -0.40 5.89
C PRO A 17 12.38 0.13 5.43
N ASP A 18 13.14 -0.65 4.67
CA ASP A 18 14.43 -0.19 4.15
C ASP A 18 14.24 0.92 3.12
N VAL A 19 13.26 0.78 2.24
CA VAL A 19 12.95 1.81 1.23
C VAL A 19 12.52 3.10 1.92
N VAL A 20 11.66 3.01 2.92
CA VAL A 20 11.19 4.18 3.68
C VAL A 20 12.38 4.86 4.38
N ARG A 21 13.26 4.06 4.99
CA ARG A 21 14.43 4.59 5.68
C ARG A 21 15.38 5.30 4.71
N TRP A 22 15.70 4.68 3.59
CA TRP A 22 16.60 5.27 2.59
C TRP A 22 16.04 6.57 2.01
N ALA A 23 14.74 6.67 1.84
CA ALA A 23 14.13 7.90 1.34
C ALA A 23 14.25 9.06 2.33
N ALA A 24 14.28 8.76 3.63
CA ALA A 24 14.31 9.76 4.70
C ALA A 24 15.71 10.10 5.19
N GLU A 25 16.69 9.22 5.00
CA GLU A 25 18.05 9.41 5.51
C GLU A 25 18.80 10.50 4.71
N ARG A 26 19.67 11.20 5.42
CA ARG A 26 20.55 12.18 4.79
C ARG A 26 21.68 11.44 4.09
N PRO A 27 21.85 11.64 2.76
CA PRO A 27 22.92 10.94 2.04
C PRO A 27 24.29 11.46 2.46
N ALA A 28 25.22 10.51 2.66
CA ALA A 28 26.60 10.84 3.03
C ALA A 28 27.55 10.78 1.84
N ASP A 29 27.20 10.04 0.79
CA ASP A 29 28.04 9.87 -0.40
C ASP A 29 27.17 9.69 -1.65
N ALA A 30 27.83 9.50 -2.80
CA ALA A 30 27.15 9.37 -4.09
C ALA A 30 26.28 8.11 -4.13
N ASP A 31 26.71 7.00 -3.53
CA ASP A 31 25.92 5.77 -3.49
C ASP A 31 24.64 5.98 -2.69
N ASP A 32 24.72 6.71 -1.59
CA ASP A 32 23.53 7.04 -0.79
C ASP A 32 22.56 7.92 -1.55
N VAL A 33 23.07 8.84 -2.36
CA VAL A 33 22.21 9.68 -3.20
C VAL A 33 21.46 8.83 -4.22
N TYR A 34 22.13 7.88 -4.85
CA TYR A 34 21.52 6.93 -5.77
C TYR A 34 20.44 6.11 -5.10
N ARG A 35 20.76 5.59 -3.92
CA ARG A 35 19.84 4.76 -3.14
C ARG A 35 18.61 5.56 -2.74
N GLN A 36 18.81 6.80 -2.31
CA GLN A 36 17.69 7.67 -1.95
C GLN A 36 16.81 7.96 -3.16
N ALA A 37 17.40 8.26 -4.31
CA ALA A 37 16.64 8.51 -5.53
C ALA A 37 15.80 7.28 -5.94
N ALA A 38 16.39 6.08 -5.85
CA ALA A 38 15.69 4.84 -6.14
C ALA A 38 14.56 4.58 -5.16
N ALA A 39 14.78 4.86 -3.87
CA ALA A 39 13.77 4.70 -2.83
C ALA A 39 12.58 5.66 -3.06
N LEU A 40 12.86 6.92 -3.38
CA LEU A 40 11.81 7.89 -3.65
C LEU A 40 11.00 7.51 -4.88
N ARG A 41 11.65 6.99 -5.92
CA ARG A 41 10.97 6.50 -7.11
C ARG A 41 10.07 5.31 -6.79
N ALA A 42 10.56 4.37 -6.00
CA ALA A 42 9.79 3.18 -5.61
C ALA A 42 8.53 3.58 -4.82
N ILE A 43 8.66 4.54 -3.90
CA ILE A 43 7.52 5.06 -3.14
C ILE A 43 6.50 5.71 -4.06
N GLU A 44 6.95 6.51 -5.02
CA GLU A 44 6.05 7.18 -5.96
C GLU A 44 5.34 6.18 -6.88
N GLU A 45 6.05 5.19 -7.40
CA GLU A 45 5.45 4.14 -8.23
C GLU A 45 4.40 3.35 -7.44
N ARG A 46 4.70 3.02 -6.19
CA ARG A 46 3.76 2.33 -5.32
C ARG A 46 2.50 3.15 -5.10
N ARG A 47 2.67 4.45 -4.84
CA ARG A 47 1.55 5.35 -4.63
C ARG A 47 0.64 5.42 -5.86
N ARG A 48 1.21 5.46 -7.06
CA ARG A 48 0.46 5.46 -8.31
C ARG A 48 -0.29 4.14 -8.51
N THR A 49 0.35 3.03 -8.20
CA THR A 49 -0.28 1.71 -8.31
C THR A 49 -1.47 1.60 -7.36
N VAL A 50 -1.30 2.03 -6.11
CA VAL A 50 -2.39 2.04 -5.12
C VAL A 50 -3.54 2.92 -5.61
N ALA A 51 -3.23 4.11 -6.13
CA ALA A 51 -4.25 5.01 -6.64
C ALA A 51 -5.05 4.39 -7.79
N ARG A 52 -4.37 3.69 -8.71
CA ARG A 52 -5.05 2.99 -9.80
C ARG A 52 -5.96 1.88 -9.30
N LEU A 53 -5.50 1.11 -8.32
CA LEU A 53 -6.29 0.03 -7.74
C LEU A 53 -7.53 0.57 -7.04
N MET A 54 -7.39 1.65 -6.29
CA MET A 54 -8.51 2.30 -5.63
C MET A 54 -9.49 2.88 -6.64
N ALA A 55 -9.00 3.48 -7.70
CA ALA A 55 -9.85 3.99 -8.78
C ALA A 55 -10.63 2.88 -9.48
N ALA A 56 -10.08 1.67 -9.50
CA ALA A 56 -10.75 0.49 -10.06
C ALA A 56 -11.74 -0.15 -9.07
N GLY A 57 -11.86 0.40 -7.87
CA GLY A 57 -12.83 -0.08 -6.89
C GLY A 57 -12.27 -0.96 -5.78
N ALA A 58 -10.96 -1.18 -5.74
CA ALA A 58 -10.35 -1.97 -4.68
C ALA A 58 -10.20 -1.17 -3.40
N THR A 59 -10.30 -1.85 -2.26
CA THR A 59 -9.90 -1.31 -0.97
C THR A 59 -8.48 -1.78 -0.69
N VAL A 60 -7.56 -0.84 -0.56
CA VAL A 60 -6.14 -1.15 -0.33
C VAL A 60 -5.82 -0.94 1.14
N VAL A 61 -5.26 -1.99 1.76
CA VAL A 61 -4.83 -1.95 3.16
C VAL A 61 -3.31 -1.91 3.16
N ASP A 62 -2.75 -0.83 3.65
CA ASP A 62 -1.31 -0.61 3.73
C ASP A 62 -0.84 -0.91 5.16
N ALA A 63 0.17 -1.73 5.31
CA ALA A 63 0.63 -2.15 6.62
C ALA A 63 2.14 -2.34 6.67
N ALA A 64 2.70 -2.18 7.86
CA ALA A 64 4.09 -2.52 8.13
C ALA A 64 4.26 -4.05 8.09
N PRO A 65 5.47 -4.55 7.85
CA PRO A 65 5.73 -5.99 7.91
C PRO A 65 5.26 -6.58 9.23
N GLY A 66 4.63 -7.74 9.16
CA GLY A 66 4.11 -8.43 10.34
C GLY A 66 2.74 -7.92 10.80
N ARG A 67 2.21 -6.85 10.20
CA ARG A 67 0.91 -6.29 10.58
C ARG A 67 -0.17 -6.51 9.52
N LEU A 68 0.18 -7.13 8.40
CA LEU A 68 -0.74 -7.23 7.26
C LEU A 68 -1.98 -8.06 7.60
N ALA A 69 -1.82 -9.22 8.22
CA ALA A 69 -2.96 -10.08 8.51
C ALA A 69 -3.97 -9.42 9.47
N PRO A 70 -3.55 -8.85 10.63
CA PRO A 70 -4.51 -8.14 11.47
C PRO A 70 -5.12 -6.91 10.78
N ALA A 71 -4.34 -6.18 9.98
CA ALA A 71 -4.88 -5.03 9.26
C ALA A 71 -5.94 -5.42 8.24
N LEU A 72 -5.74 -6.52 7.52
CA LEU A 72 -6.74 -7.05 6.59
C LEU A 72 -8.00 -7.52 7.30
N ALA A 73 -7.84 -8.19 8.44
CA ALA A 73 -8.98 -8.63 9.24
C ALA A 73 -9.81 -7.45 9.72
N ASP A 74 -9.17 -6.41 10.23
CA ASP A 74 -9.85 -5.20 10.68
C ASP A 74 -10.58 -4.52 9.53
N ALA A 75 -9.95 -4.41 8.36
CA ALA A 75 -10.56 -3.80 7.18
C ALA A 75 -11.78 -4.58 6.71
N TYR A 76 -11.70 -5.92 6.74
CA TYR A 76 -12.83 -6.78 6.39
C TYR A 76 -14.01 -6.55 7.34
N LEU A 77 -13.74 -6.51 8.65
CA LEU A 77 -14.78 -6.28 9.64
C LEU A 77 -15.42 -4.91 9.49
N ASP A 78 -14.64 -3.89 9.18
CA ASP A 78 -15.14 -2.54 8.95
C ASP A 78 -16.08 -2.51 7.74
N VAL A 79 -15.71 -3.16 6.65
CA VAL A 79 -16.54 -3.23 5.45
C VAL A 79 -17.84 -3.98 5.74
N LYS A 80 -17.74 -5.07 6.47
CA LYS A 80 -18.92 -5.86 6.86
C LYS A 80 -19.85 -5.06 7.75
N ALA A 81 -19.31 -4.35 8.73
CA ALA A 81 -20.08 -3.51 9.65
C ALA A 81 -20.78 -2.37 8.92
N ALA A 82 -20.16 -1.85 7.86
CA ALA A 82 -20.74 -0.79 7.04
C ALA A 82 -21.82 -1.31 6.06
N GLY A 83 -22.07 -2.60 6.02
CA GLY A 83 -23.08 -3.18 5.13
C GLY A 83 -22.66 -3.21 3.67
N ARG A 84 -21.37 -3.19 3.39
CA ARG A 84 -20.85 -3.16 2.02
C ARG A 84 -20.63 -4.56 1.41
N LEU A 85 -20.93 -5.56 2.17
CA LEU A 85 -20.90 -6.95 1.70
C LEU A 85 -22.29 -7.46 1.41
#